data_740132fae426c910cce33870204f9b87
#
_entry.id   740132fae426c910cce33870204f9b87
#
_cell.length_a   1.000
_cell.length_b   1.000
_cell.length_c   1.000
_cell.angle_alpha   90.00
_cell.angle_beta   90.00
_cell.angle_gamma   90.00
#
_symmetry.space_group_name_H-M   'P 1'
#
loop_
_entity.id
_entity.type
_entity.pdbx_description
1 polymer ?
#
loop_
_entity_poly.entity_id
_entity_poly.type
_entity_poly.pdbx_seq_one_letter_code
_entity_poly.pdbx_strand_id
1 'polypeptide(L)'
;MATKILVVDNYDSFVFNLVQYLGQLGAECTVVRNDEVSADEASKYDGVLISPGPGTPEKAGISIDMINYCAEKEIPLFGVCLGHQAIGVAFGATVSRAPELLHGKTSQVIHEGGGVLKNLPSPFTATRYHSLAVELATIGDQLEVTGRTESGVVMSMRHKTLPIEGVQFHPESVLTEHGHKLLANGLTQCGDKNAQSKAVGLSPVISR
;
A
#
# COMPACT_ATOMS: atom_id res chain seq x y z
N MET A 1 4.36 18.63 14.11
CA MET A 1 5.58 17.98 13.60
C MET A 1 5.18 17.22 12.33
N ALA A 2 6.09 16.99 11.40
CA ALA A 2 5.82 16.19 10.21
C ALA A 2 5.70 14.70 10.62
N THR A 3 4.80 13.97 9.95
CA THR A 3 4.65 12.52 10.14
C THR A 3 5.85 11.80 9.55
N LYS A 4 6.51 10.97 10.32
CA LYS A 4 7.71 10.24 9.90
C LYS A 4 7.35 8.85 9.40
N ILE A 5 7.72 8.55 8.17
CA ILE A 5 7.42 7.27 7.51
C ILE A 5 8.72 6.55 7.16
N LEU A 6 8.85 5.31 7.64
CA LEU A 6 9.85 4.38 7.15
C LEU A 6 9.36 3.76 5.84
N VAL A 7 10.12 3.93 4.78
CA VAL A 7 9.81 3.31 3.48
C VAL A 7 10.78 2.14 3.26
N VAL A 8 10.24 0.93 3.30
CA VAL A 8 10.99 -0.29 2.98
C VAL A 8 10.96 -0.48 1.47
N ASP A 9 12.10 -0.28 0.83
CA ASP A 9 12.23 -0.34 -0.62
C ASP A 9 12.58 -1.76 -1.08
N ASN A 10 11.67 -2.39 -1.79
CA ASN A 10 11.82 -3.71 -2.40
C ASN A 10 12.53 -3.66 -3.77
N TYR A 11 13.52 -2.78 -3.94
CA TYR A 11 14.24 -2.59 -5.20
C TYR A 11 13.30 -2.17 -6.34
N ASP A 12 12.36 -1.31 -6.02
CA ASP A 12 11.36 -0.81 -6.94
C ASP A 12 11.79 0.48 -7.65
N SER A 13 11.59 0.54 -8.96
CA SER A 13 11.91 1.75 -9.75
C SER A 13 10.93 2.92 -9.51
N PHE A 14 9.76 2.66 -8.91
CA PHE A 14 8.72 3.67 -8.66
C PHE A 14 8.63 4.13 -7.20
N VAL A 15 9.46 3.58 -6.30
CA VAL A 15 9.41 3.93 -4.86
C VAL A 15 9.51 5.43 -4.61
N PHE A 16 10.34 6.15 -5.38
CA PHE A 16 10.52 7.59 -5.21
C PHE A 16 9.30 8.41 -5.65
N ASN A 17 8.42 7.88 -6.50
CA ASN A 17 7.14 8.52 -6.81
C ASN A 17 6.20 8.46 -5.58
N LEU A 18 6.17 7.32 -4.85
CA LEU A 18 5.45 7.22 -3.58
C LEU A 18 6.01 8.20 -2.55
N VAL A 19 7.35 8.26 -2.41
CA VAL A 19 8.04 9.19 -1.51
C VAL A 19 7.71 10.63 -1.85
N GLN A 20 7.68 10.98 -3.15
CA GLN A 20 7.32 12.31 -3.61
C GLN A 20 5.87 12.67 -3.23
N TYR A 21 4.92 11.75 -3.42
CA TYR A 21 3.52 11.99 -3.05
C TYR A 21 3.36 12.17 -1.54
N LEU A 22 4.03 11.33 -0.73
CA LEU A 22 4.05 11.47 0.72
C LEU A 22 4.67 12.80 1.15
N GLY A 23 5.77 13.21 0.51
CA GLY A 23 6.42 14.51 0.75
C GLY A 23 5.51 15.70 0.40
N GLN A 24 4.76 15.64 -0.70
CA GLN A 24 3.75 16.64 -1.05
C GLN A 24 2.62 16.73 -0.02
N LEU A 25 2.31 15.62 0.65
CA LEU A 25 1.38 15.56 1.77
C LEU A 25 2.03 16.00 3.10
N GLY A 26 3.32 16.34 3.10
CA GLY A 26 4.05 16.87 4.25
C GLY A 26 4.61 15.80 5.19
N ALA A 27 4.73 14.56 4.74
CA ALA A 27 5.43 13.51 5.48
C ALA A 27 6.95 13.59 5.28
N GLU A 28 7.72 13.18 6.29
CA GLU A 28 9.16 12.95 6.20
C GLU A 28 9.41 11.46 5.99
N CYS A 29 9.99 11.09 4.84
CA CYS A 29 10.23 9.70 4.48
C CYS A 29 11.71 9.34 4.63
N THR A 30 11.99 8.24 5.33
CA THR A 30 13.30 7.58 5.32
C THR A 30 13.21 6.31 4.48
N VAL A 31 13.94 6.27 3.38
CA VAL A 31 13.94 5.13 2.45
C VAL A 31 15.12 4.22 2.76
N VAL A 32 14.87 2.93 3.01
CA VAL A 32 15.88 1.92 3.29
C VAL A 32 15.57 0.66 2.51
N ARG A 33 16.59 -0.01 1.97
CA ARG A 33 16.44 -1.27 1.25
C ARG A 33 15.92 -2.37 2.17
N ASN A 34 15.15 -3.30 1.62
CA ASN A 34 14.52 -4.40 2.37
C ASN A 34 15.52 -5.40 2.99
N ASP A 35 16.79 -5.36 2.61
CA ASP A 35 17.90 -6.16 3.14
C ASP A 35 18.88 -5.34 3.99
N GLU A 36 18.64 -4.05 4.20
CA GLU A 36 19.48 -3.13 4.95
C GLU A 36 18.81 -2.59 6.23
N VAL A 37 17.62 -3.10 6.57
CA VAL A 37 16.83 -2.63 7.72
C VAL A 37 16.35 -3.81 8.56
N SER A 38 16.28 -3.62 9.88
CA SER A 38 15.66 -4.57 10.80
C SER A 38 14.21 -4.17 11.13
N ALA A 39 13.38 -5.11 11.54
CA ALA A 39 11.95 -4.86 11.78
C ALA A 39 11.70 -3.88 12.94
N ASP A 40 12.56 -3.89 13.98
CA ASP A 40 12.45 -3.03 15.15
C ASP A 40 12.72 -1.53 14.85
N GLU A 41 13.36 -1.22 13.72
CA GLU A 41 13.49 0.17 13.25
C GLU A 41 12.13 0.85 13.07
N ALA A 42 11.05 0.09 12.75
CA ALA A 42 9.70 0.62 12.63
C ALA A 42 9.25 1.43 13.84
N SER A 43 9.70 1.08 15.06
CA SER A 43 9.32 1.77 16.30
C SER A 43 9.82 3.22 16.42
N LYS A 44 10.69 3.67 15.52
CA LYS A 44 11.20 5.05 15.46
C LYS A 44 10.36 5.97 14.57
N TYR A 45 9.34 5.43 13.91
CA TYR A 45 8.50 6.11 12.92
C TYR A 45 7.03 6.09 13.33
N ASP A 46 6.25 7.00 12.76
CA ASP A 46 4.81 7.07 12.97
C ASP A 46 4.06 6.05 12.11
N GLY A 47 4.72 5.51 11.09
CA GLY A 47 4.19 4.47 10.23
C GLY A 47 5.23 3.90 9.27
N VAL A 48 4.87 2.79 8.64
CA VAL A 48 5.72 2.07 7.68
C VAL A 48 5.01 1.98 6.33
N LEU A 49 5.74 2.20 5.24
CA LEU A 49 5.30 1.90 3.89
C LEU A 49 6.18 0.79 3.31
N ILE A 50 5.58 -0.31 2.87
CA ILE A 50 6.27 -1.36 2.12
C ILE A 50 6.00 -1.14 0.63
N SER A 51 7.07 -0.90 -0.13
CA SER A 51 7.01 -0.53 -1.53
C SER A 51 6.58 -1.68 -2.44
N PRO A 52 6.19 -1.36 -3.70
CA PRO A 52 6.22 -2.32 -4.77
C PRO A 52 7.61 -2.95 -4.92
N GLY A 53 7.72 -3.97 -5.74
CA GLY A 53 8.99 -4.58 -6.08
C GLY A 53 8.84 -5.84 -6.94
N PRO A 54 9.93 -6.38 -7.46
CA PRO A 54 9.93 -7.61 -8.24
C PRO A 54 9.83 -8.86 -7.36
N GLY A 55 9.45 -9.98 -7.96
CA GLY A 55 9.47 -11.30 -7.34
C GLY A 55 8.22 -11.62 -6.52
N THR A 56 8.41 -12.31 -5.41
CA THR A 56 7.34 -12.76 -4.51
C THR A 56 7.54 -12.24 -3.09
N PRO A 57 6.49 -12.18 -2.27
CA PRO A 57 6.58 -11.72 -0.89
C PRO A 57 7.65 -12.43 -0.06
N GLU A 58 7.81 -13.75 -0.24
CA GLU A 58 8.79 -14.57 0.50
C GLU A 58 10.24 -14.22 0.16
N LYS A 59 10.46 -13.56 -0.98
CA LYS A 59 11.78 -13.10 -1.45
C LYS A 59 11.97 -11.58 -1.28
N ALA A 60 11.07 -10.91 -0.60
CA ALA A 60 11.07 -9.47 -0.38
C ALA A 60 11.81 -9.06 0.91
N GLY A 61 12.94 -9.71 1.22
CA GLY A 61 13.77 -9.37 2.38
C GLY A 61 12.97 -9.34 3.68
N ILE A 62 13.07 -8.23 4.42
CA ILE A 62 12.44 -8.05 5.73
C ILE A 62 10.91 -7.85 5.68
N SER A 63 10.29 -7.75 4.49
CA SER A 63 8.91 -7.25 4.35
C SER A 63 7.90 -8.00 5.22
N ILE A 64 7.93 -9.34 5.25
CA ILE A 64 7.00 -10.14 6.07
C ILE A 64 7.28 -9.96 7.56
N ASP A 65 8.55 -9.98 7.98
CA ASP A 65 8.94 -9.78 9.38
C ASP A 65 8.60 -8.36 9.85
N MET A 66 8.75 -7.37 8.98
CA MET A 66 8.33 -5.98 9.23
C MET A 66 6.82 -5.90 9.50
N ILE A 67 5.99 -6.59 8.70
CA ILE A 67 4.55 -6.64 8.89
C ILE A 67 4.21 -7.30 10.24
N ASN A 68 4.85 -8.42 10.56
CA ASN A 68 4.63 -9.12 11.83
C ASN A 68 5.01 -8.25 13.03
N TYR A 69 6.13 -7.53 12.94
CA TYR A 69 6.57 -6.61 14.00
C TYR A 69 5.59 -5.44 14.16
N CYS A 70 5.16 -4.82 13.05
CA CYS A 70 4.17 -3.75 13.08
C CYS A 70 2.82 -4.23 13.65
N ALA A 71 2.42 -5.47 13.34
CA ALA A 71 1.22 -6.08 13.90
C ALA A 71 1.32 -6.26 15.42
N GLU A 72 2.46 -6.75 15.93
CA GLU A 72 2.71 -6.93 17.37
C GLU A 72 2.72 -5.59 18.13
N LYS A 73 3.29 -4.56 17.51
CA LYS A 73 3.46 -3.22 18.13
C LYS A 73 2.35 -2.24 17.79
N GLU A 74 1.34 -2.66 17.01
CA GLU A 74 0.24 -1.82 16.52
C GLU A 74 0.72 -0.56 15.77
N ILE A 75 1.86 -0.68 15.06
CA ILE A 75 2.40 0.41 14.25
C ILE A 75 1.65 0.44 12.91
N PRO A 76 1.15 1.62 12.48
CA PRO A 76 0.50 1.75 11.17
C PRO A 76 1.40 1.30 10.03
N LEU A 77 0.86 0.45 9.14
CA LEU A 77 1.59 -0.06 7.99
C LEU A 77 0.73 -0.05 6.74
N PHE A 78 1.29 0.46 5.66
CA PHE A 78 0.67 0.47 4.35
C PHE A 78 1.53 -0.26 3.32
N GLY A 79 0.96 -1.25 2.64
CA GLY A 79 1.63 -2.04 1.61
C GLY A 79 1.13 -1.72 0.20
N VAL A 80 2.05 -1.51 -0.75
CA VAL A 80 1.73 -1.26 -2.16
C VAL A 80 2.23 -2.40 -3.02
N CYS A 81 1.38 -2.97 -3.86
CA CYS A 81 1.65 -4.06 -4.82
C CYS A 81 2.31 -5.27 -4.14
N LEU A 82 3.63 -5.44 -4.21
CA LEU A 82 4.36 -6.49 -3.48
C LEU A 82 4.14 -6.38 -1.96
N GLY A 83 4.12 -5.15 -1.42
CA GLY A 83 3.82 -4.91 0.00
C GLY A 83 2.41 -5.35 0.41
N HIS A 84 1.41 -5.14 -0.45
CA HIS A 84 0.05 -5.68 -0.25
C HIS A 84 0.03 -7.21 -0.25
N GLN A 85 0.75 -7.83 -1.19
CA GLN A 85 0.88 -9.28 -1.25
C GLN A 85 1.57 -9.84 0.00
N ALA A 86 2.61 -9.14 0.49
CA ALA A 86 3.32 -9.50 1.73
C ALA A 86 2.40 -9.44 2.95
N ILE A 87 1.47 -8.47 3.03
CA ILE A 87 0.42 -8.45 4.05
C ILE A 87 -0.44 -9.71 3.95
N GLY A 88 -0.89 -10.08 2.75
CA GLY A 88 -1.65 -11.33 2.56
C GLY A 88 -0.93 -12.54 3.13
N VAL A 89 0.35 -12.73 2.75
CA VAL A 89 1.18 -13.86 3.21
C VAL A 89 1.41 -13.82 4.72
N ALA A 90 1.70 -12.66 5.31
CA ALA A 90 1.93 -12.51 6.75
C ALA A 90 0.72 -12.96 7.59
N PHE A 91 -0.49 -12.80 7.05
CA PHE A 91 -1.74 -13.26 7.68
C PHE A 91 -2.30 -14.56 7.07
N GLY A 92 -1.46 -15.36 6.43
CA GLY A 92 -1.75 -16.73 6.02
C GLY A 92 -2.48 -16.90 4.68
N ALA A 93 -2.66 -15.84 3.90
CA ALA A 93 -3.21 -15.93 2.55
C ALA A 93 -2.15 -16.43 1.55
N THR A 94 -2.60 -17.00 0.46
CA THR A 94 -1.76 -17.45 -0.66
C THR A 94 -1.66 -16.35 -1.71
N VAL A 95 -0.46 -16.16 -2.24
CA VAL A 95 -0.19 -15.31 -3.41
C VAL A 95 0.16 -16.20 -4.59
N SER A 96 -0.58 -16.08 -5.66
CA SER A 96 -0.38 -16.86 -6.87
C SER A 96 -0.54 -16.01 -8.13
N ARG A 97 -0.42 -16.66 -9.30
CA ARG A 97 -0.55 -15.97 -10.59
C ARG A 97 -1.94 -15.33 -10.71
N ALA A 98 -1.96 -14.04 -11.00
CA ALA A 98 -3.21 -13.32 -11.23
C ALA A 98 -3.98 -13.92 -12.41
N PRO A 99 -5.32 -14.03 -12.32
CA PRO A 99 -6.14 -14.56 -13.43
C PRO A 99 -6.04 -13.69 -14.68
N GLU A 100 -5.67 -12.43 -14.52
CA GLU A 100 -5.49 -11.46 -15.60
C GLU A 100 -4.06 -10.93 -15.56
N LEU A 101 -3.32 -11.08 -16.67
CA LEU A 101 -2.00 -10.49 -16.83
C LEU A 101 -2.15 -9.07 -17.37
N LEU A 102 -2.10 -8.09 -16.47
CA LEU A 102 -2.18 -6.67 -16.83
C LEU A 102 -0.91 -5.96 -16.36
N HIS A 103 -0.11 -5.49 -17.32
CA HIS A 103 1.09 -4.70 -17.06
C HIS A 103 0.93 -3.31 -17.70
N GLY A 104 0.96 -2.26 -16.87
CA GLY A 104 0.77 -0.89 -17.34
C GLY A 104 -0.64 -0.58 -17.85
N LYS A 105 -1.63 -1.41 -17.51
CA LYS A 105 -3.04 -1.20 -17.85
C LYS A 105 -3.83 -0.76 -16.63
N THR A 106 -4.93 -0.09 -16.89
CA THR A 106 -5.87 0.35 -15.84
C THR A 106 -7.00 -0.65 -15.66
N SER A 107 -7.55 -0.69 -14.45
CA SER A 107 -8.76 -1.42 -14.10
C SER A 107 -9.65 -0.55 -13.21
N GLN A 108 -10.95 -0.84 -13.21
CA GLN A 108 -11.87 -0.23 -12.27
C GLN A 108 -11.77 -0.95 -10.93
N VAL A 109 -11.57 -0.20 -9.85
CA VAL A 109 -11.59 -0.68 -8.47
C VAL A 109 -12.95 -0.37 -7.86
N ILE A 110 -13.69 -1.42 -7.53
CA ILE A 110 -15.00 -1.34 -6.87
C ILE A 110 -14.78 -1.53 -5.38
N HIS A 111 -15.30 -0.64 -4.54
CA HIS A 111 -15.10 -0.67 -3.10
C HIS A 111 -16.27 -0.05 -2.32
N GLU A 112 -16.32 -0.31 -1.02
CA GLU A 112 -17.35 0.21 -0.10
C GLU A 112 -16.82 1.34 0.80
N GLY A 113 -15.63 1.88 0.51
CA GLY A 113 -15.06 3.05 1.22
C GLY A 113 -14.39 2.73 2.55
N GLY A 114 -13.93 1.50 2.77
CA GLY A 114 -13.18 1.13 3.98
C GLY A 114 -11.70 1.56 3.92
N GLY A 115 -11.09 1.82 5.09
CA GLY A 115 -9.67 2.09 5.23
C GLY A 115 -9.15 3.25 4.38
N VAL A 116 -8.06 3.02 3.65
CA VAL A 116 -7.45 4.02 2.74
C VAL A 116 -8.36 4.42 1.58
N LEU A 117 -9.40 3.66 1.29
CA LEU A 117 -10.39 3.97 0.24
C LEU A 117 -11.51 4.90 0.72
N LYS A 118 -11.48 5.33 1.98
CA LYS A 118 -12.49 6.21 2.57
C LYS A 118 -12.67 7.49 1.75
N ASN A 119 -13.94 7.81 1.43
CA ASN A 119 -14.32 9.00 0.68
C ASN A 119 -13.74 9.08 -0.74
N LEU A 120 -13.29 7.97 -1.32
CA LEU A 120 -13.00 7.88 -2.75
C LEU A 120 -14.26 7.53 -3.52
N PRO A 121 -14.37 7.93 -4.79
CA PRO A 121 -15.44 7.42 -5.67
C PRO A 121 -15.32 5.90 -5.86
N SER A 122 -16.46 5.23 -6.06
CA SER A 122 -16.49 3.82 -6.43
C SER A 122 -17.44 3.63 -7.62
N PRO A 123 -16.96 3.04 -8.72
CA PRO A 123 -15.59 2.64 -8.98
C PRO A 123 -14.65 3.83 -9.26
N PHE A 124 -13.33 3.59 -9.22
CA PHE A 124 -12.30 4.51 -9.72
C PHE A 124 -11.23 3.76 -10.53
N THR A 125 -10.53 4.48 -11.39
CA THR A 125 -9.50 3.92 -12.26
C THR A 125 -8.16 3.79 -11.52
N ALA A 126 -7.53 2.61 -11.58
CA ALA A 126 -6.20 2.37 -10.99
C ALA A 126 -5.29 1.58 -11.92
N THR A 127 -4.00 1.91 -11.91
CA THR A 127 -2.97 1.26 -12.72
C THR A 127 -2.46 -0.01 -12.06
N ARG A 128 -2.28 -1.05 -12.88
CA ARG A 128 -1.80 -2.37 -12.47
C ARG A 128 -0.50 -2.73 -13.19
N TYR A 129 0.49 -3.22 -12.42
CA TYR A 129 1.77 -3.72 -12.96
C TYR A 129 2.11 -5.13 -12.44
N HIS A 130 1.14 -5.86 -11.88
CA HIS A 130 1.38 -7.12 -11.19
C HIS A 130 1.00 -8.34 -12.03
N SER A 131 1.79 -9.40 -11.90
CA SER A 131 1.50 -10.74 -12.42
C SER A 131 1.00 -11.71 -11.35
N LEU A 132 1.14 -11.34 -10.08
CA LEU A 132 0.68 -12.08 -8.91
C LEU A 132 -0.44 -11.32 -8.21
N ALA A 133 -1.30 -12.04 -7.50
CA ALA A 133 -2.37 -11.48 -6.68
C ALA A 133 -2.63 -12.37 -5.46
N VAL A 134 -3.21 -11.80 -4.41
CA VAL A 134 -3.71 -12.55 -3.26
C VAL A 134 -4.94 -13.35 -3.69
N GLU A 135 -4.95 -14.65 -3.41
CA GLU A 135 -6.08 -15.53 -3.69
C GLU A 135 -7.21 -15.27 -2.69
N LEU A 136 -8.33 -14.75 -3.19
CA LEU A 136 -9.50 -14.39 -2.38
C LEU A 136 -9.96 -15.52 -1.44
N ALA A 137 -9.97 -16.76 -1.93
CA ALA A 137 -10.45 -17.92 -1.17
C ALA A 137 -9.55 -18.32 0.00
N THR A 138 -8.32 -17.79 0.06
CA THR A 138 -7.33 -18.11 1.11
C THR A 138 -7.23 -17.03 2.18
N ILE A 139 -7.93 -15.90 2.01
CA ILE A 139 -7.94 -14.80 2.98
C ILE A 139 -8.67 -15.25 4.25
N GLY A 140 -7.93 -15.29 5.36
CA GLY A 140 -8.44 -15.69 6.67
C GLY A 140 -9.26 -14.59 7.37
N ASP A 141 -9.79 -14.96 8.54
CA ASP A 141 -10.71 -14.12 9.33
C ASP A 141 -10.09 -12.79 9.84
N GLN A 142 -8.77 -12.68 9.88
CA GLN A 142 -8.08 -11.48 10.33
C GLN A 142 -8.10 -10.34 9.31
N LEU A 143 -8.20 -10.66 8.03
CA LEU A 143 -8.21 -9.69 6.95
C LEU A 143 -9.62 -9.46 6.41
N GLU A 144 -9.83 -8.27 5.87
CA GLU A 144 -11.04 -7.84 5.18
C GLU A 144 -10.64 -7.30 3.80
N VAL A 145 -11.29 -7.80 2.76
CA VAL A 145 -11.12 -7.27 1.40
C VAL A 145 -11.98 -6.02 1.28
N THR A 146 -11.35 -4.89 0.99
CA THR A 146 -12.00 -3.58 0.91
C THR A 146 -12.23 -3.09 -0.52
N GLY A 147 -11.55 -3.70 -1.51
CA GLY A 147 -11.73 -3.36 -2.92
C GLY A 147 -11.37 -4.52 -3.85
N ARG A 148 -12.08 -4.58 -5.00
CA ARG A 148 -11.92 -5.63 -6.02
C ARG A 148 -12.08 -5.06 -7.41
N THR A 149 -11.58 -5.78 -8.43
CA THR A 149 -12.01 -5.58 -9.81
C THR A 149 -13.39 -6.21 -10.03
N GLU A 150 -14.04 -5.90 -11.16
CA GLU A 150 -15.27 -6.56 -11.57
C GLU A 150 -15.10 -8.09 -11.73
N SER A 151 -13.92 -8.53 -12.18
CA SER A 151 -13.55 -9.96 -12.29
C SER A 151 -13.22 -10.63 -10.93
N GLY A 152 -13.25 -9.89 -9.81
CA GLY A 152 -13.05 -10.41 -8.46
C GLY A 152 -11.61 -10.43 -7.98
N VAL A 153 -10.65 -9.86 -8.71
CA VAL A 153 -9.26 -9.74 -8.22
C VAL A 153 -9.21 -8.83 -7.02
N VAL A 154 -8.56 -9.27 -5.94
CA VAL A 154 -8.37 -8.47 -4.72
C VAL A 154 -7.47 -7.26 -5.02
N MET A 155 -8.01 -6.06 -4.86
CA MET A 155 -7.33 -4.80 -5.16
C MET A 155 -6.96 -4.02 -3.91
N SER A 156 -7.62 -4.29 -2.79
CA SER A 156 -7.26 -3.75 -1.49
C SER A 156 -7.78 -4.65 -0.38
N MET A 157 -7.05 -4.67 0.72
CA MET A 157 -7.43 -5.36 1.95
C MET A 157 -6.84 -4.65 3.16
N ARG A 158 -7.46 -4.86 4.32
CA ARG A 158 -6.98 -4.36 5.61
C ARG A 158 -7.11 -5.42 6.69
N HIS A 159 -6.33 -5.29 7.73
CA HIS A 159 -6.57 -6.03 8.96
C HIS A 159 -7.81 -5.44 9.67
N LYS A 160 -8.66 -6.31 10.25
CA LYS A 160 -9.94 -5.89 10.85
C LYS A 160 -9.79 -5.00 12.08
N THR A 161 -8.69 -5.14 12.82
CA THR A 161 -8.47 -4.45 14.09
C THR A 161 -7.16 -3.68 14.17
N LEU A 162 -6.11 -4.13 13.46
CA LEU A 162 -4.80 -3.47 13.44
C LEU A 162 -4.72 -2.41 12.34
N PRO A 163 -3.89 -1.38 12.48
CA PRO A 163 -3.72 -0.33 11.48
C PRO A 163 -2.82 -0.79 10.32
N ILE A 164 -3.15 -1.94 9.73
CA ILE A 164 -2.39 -2.56 8.62
C ILE A 164 -3.32 -2.74 7.44
N GLU A 165 -2.95 -2.14 6.31
CA GLU A 165 -3.71 -2.26 5.07
C GLU A 165 -2.82 -2.11 3.84
N GLY A 166 -3.33 -2.51 2.68
CA GLY A 166 -2.58 -2.41 1.44
C GLY A 166 -3.45 -2.42 0.20
N VAL A 167 -2.84 -1.97 -0.90
CA VAL A 167 -3.45 -1.93 -2.22
C VAL A 167 -2.59 -2.67 -3.25
N GLN A 168 -3.22 -3.41 -4.14
CA GLN A 168 -2.54 -4.16 -5.20
C GLN A 168 -2.13 -3.27 -6.37
N PHE A 169 -2.83 -2.16 -6.58
CA PHE A 169 -2.54 -1.16 -7.61
C PHE A 169 -1.51 -0.14 -7.14
N HIS A 170 -1.09 0.74 -8.06
CA HIS A 170 -0.08 1.75 -7.83
C HIS A 170 -0.71 3.14 -7.65
N PRO A 171 -0.87 3.65 -6.41
CA PRO A 171 -1.45 4.97 -6.15
C PRO A 171 -0.59 6.13 -6.69
N GLU A 172 0.71 5.90 -6.85
CA GLU A 172 1.68 6.88 -7.37
C GLU A 172 1.68 7.00 -8.90
N SER A 173 0.99 6.08 -9.59
CA SER A 173 0.92 6.11 -11.05
C SER A 173 0.03 7.26 -11.54
N VAL A 174 0.48 7.94 -12.59
CA VAL A 174 -0.23 9.08 -13.21
C VAL A 174 -1.65 8.73 -13.64
N LEU A 175 -1.87 7.49 -14.06
CA LEU A 175 -3.18 7.01 -14.52
C LEU A 175 -4.06 6.46 -13.37
N THR A 176 -3.57 6.49 -12.13
CA THR A 176 -4.39 6.14 -10.97
C THR A 176 -5.08 7.38 -10.44
N GLU A 177 -6.41 7.33 -10.42
CA GLU A 177 -7.23 8.40 -9.86
C GLU A 177 -7.09 8.45 -8.34
N HIS A 178 -7.12 9.66 -7.78
CA HIS A 178 -7.16 9.90 -6.34
C HIS A 178 -5.97 9.37 -5.51
N GLY A 179 -4.81 9.12 -6.11
CA GLY A 179 -3.64 8.56 -5.42
C GLY A 179 -3.20 9.38 -4.19
N HIS A 180 -3.14 10.71 -4.28
CA HIS A 180 -2.81 11.58 -3.13
C HIS A 180 -3.83 11.45 -1.99
N LYS A 181 -5.11 11.40 -2.32
CA LYS A 181 -6.19 11.28 -1.32
C LYS A 181 -6.12 9.93 -0.60
N LEU A 182 -5.80 8.86 -1.34
CA LEU A 182 -5.58 7.52 -0.78
C LEU A 182 -4.39 7.52 0.19
N LEU A 183 -3.24 8.05 -0.21
CA LEU A 183 -2.06 8.15 0.65
C LEU A 183 -2.30 9.07 1.86
N ALA A 184 -3.08 10.14 1.70
CA ALA A 184 -3.50 10.98 2.82
C ALA A 184 -4.39 10.23 3.83
N ASN A 185 -5.24 9.27 3.37
CA ASN A 185 -5.97 8.39 4.28
C ASN A 185 -5.00 7.52 5.09
N GLY A 186 -3.95 6.97 4.47
CA GLY A 186 -2.89 6.23 5.16
C GLY A 186 -2.15 7.09 6.19
N LEU A 187 -1.74 8.31 5.83
CA LEU A 187 -1.09 9.24 6.75
C LEU A 187 -2.01 9.63 7.94
N THR A 188 -3.32 9.67 7.72
CA THR A 188 -4.27 9.92 8.81
C THR A 188 -4.23 8.79 9.86
N GLN A 189 -4.03 7.55 9.44
CA GLN A 189 -3.85 6.42 10.37
C GLN A 189 -2.53 6.54 11.15
N CYS A 190 -1.50 7.14 10.55
CA CYS A 190 -0.24 7.48 11.21
C CYS A 190 -0.34 8.72 12.13
N GLY A 191 -1.53 9.28 12.33
CA GLY A 191 -1.79 10.41 13.23
C GLY A 191 -1.76 11.80 12.58
N ASP A 192 -1.54 11.93 11.26
CA ASP A 192 -1.59 13.23 10.57
C ASP A 192 -3.04 13.68 10.34
N LYS A 193 -3.55 14.49 11.25
CA LYS A 193 -4.91 15.05 11.19
C LYS A 193 -5.13 16.01 10.01
N ASN A 194 -4.06 16.51 9.40
CA ASN A 194 -4.10 17.50 8.32
C ASN A 194 -3.84 16.88 6.94
N ALA A 195 -3.52 15.59 6.84
CA ALA A 195 -3.16 14.95 5.58
C ALA A 195 -4.24 15.14 4.50
N GLN A 196 -5.52 14.99 4.86
CA GLN A 196 -6.64 15.16 3.92
C GLN A 196 -6.75 16.58 3.36
N SER A 197 -6.54 17.61 4.18
CA SER A 197 -6.56 19.00 3.70
C SER A 197 -5.39 19.30 2.78
N LYS A 198 -4.23 18.69 3.02
CA LYS A 198 -3.04 18.82 2.16
C LYS A 198 -3.21 18.13 0.79
N ALA A 199 -4.06 17.10 0.70
CA ALA A 199 -4.35 16.41 -0.55
C ALA A 199 -5.24 17.22 -1.51
N VAL A 200 -5.90 18.26 -1.02
CA VAL A 200 -6.81 19.07 -1.84
C VAL A 200 -6.01 19.83 -2.91
N GLY A 201 -6.40 19.64 -4.18
CA GLY A 201 -5.76 20.31 -5.33
C GLY A 201 -4.47 19.64 -5.80
N LEU A 202 -3.97 18.59 -5.12
CA LEU A 202 -2.85 17.81 -5.64
C LEU A 202 -3.32 16.90 -6.79
N SER A 203 -2.49 16.83 -7.82
CA SER A 203 -2.65 15.95 -8.97
C SER A 203 -1.32 15.27 -9.26
N PRO A 204 -1.33 14.14 -10.00
CA PRO A 204 -0.09 13.48 -10.41
C PRO A 204 0.87 14.44 -11.10
N VAL A 205 2.16 14.37 -10.74
CA VAL A 205 3.19 15.15 -11.44
C VAL A 205 3.54 14.43 -12.73
N ILE A 206 3.15 15.01 -13.85
CA ILE A 206 3.59 14.57 -15.17
C ILE A 206 4.95 15.22 -15.40
N SER A 207 6.05 14.49 -15.14
CA SER A 207 7.38 14.89 -15.63
C SER A 207 7.33 14.85 -17.16
N ARG A 208 7.46 16.02 -17.78
CA ARG A 208 7.63 16.17 -19.24
C ARG A 208 9.05 15.82 -19.64
#